data_ad12343f254bfb7551c087733a7ad8b4
#
_entry.id   ad12343f254bfb7551c087733a7ad8b4
#
_cell.length_a   1.000
_cell.length_b   1.000
_cell.length_c   1.000
_cell.angle_alpha   90.00
_cell.angle_beta   90.00
_cell.angle_gamma   90.00
#
_symmetry.space_group_name_H-M   'P 1'
#
loop_
_entity.id
_entity.type
_entity.pdbx_description
1 polymer ?
#
loop_
_entity_poly.entity_id
_entity_poly.type
_entity_poly.pdbx_seq_one_letter_code
_entity_poly.pdbx_strand_id
1 'polypeptide(L)'
;MKHKDSEHNIILQSVFRATLIAMIVADLAEVIAAGIDGMLTGRYLGANSLAAFGIAKPFYSITGILSAVLSSGAMTVSSHWIGSGDVDKTRQIFSLTCFLGVVLSVTAAGLGIIFINPFTRILGANADLFFEVRRYLLGLLLGVPAIVMGNVLTIFLQLEGKRANVTLSVFATIVVNLGGDAFNIFYLKGDMFGMGLATSASYYAALIILLYSFIKQDSMMRFRFRDIDYAMTGELLSKGMPKATRRICNVFRPMIINHTVIMIGGSIAMSALSVQHSSSDFLELLGTCLADVVVLMCGIYYGERNREEIANTLSMSFRYIMFGVMSVTAFAFLGARLIASFYLGSNIQAIEAAIPCIKLYALKLPFLAFNEIYMGYFQAIGDTRYSHAMSVLHRFVYVCASVVILGSIFGIIGVWAAFPVSEILFTITILILAALHERHLPRKIHDMLFLPASFGINPENRFHRFIRSREDAVSTSKEAYNFCAEKKIIHKRSMLVALCIEELGINAVTYGFSRKNQIAEVSITAERDDLKLRFCDNGRLFDLKQWFELFHSDDLASHIGIRMLFGLANDISYMNTMNTNNVIIKL
;
A
#
# COMPACT_ATOMS: atom_id res chain seq x y z
N MET A 1 27.16 -16.69 13.31
CA MET A 1 25.72 -16.39 13.31
C MET A 1 25.41 -14.89 13.30
N LYS A 2 25.87 -14.06 14.23
CA LYS A 2 25.54 -12.61 14.26
C LYS A 2 25.95 -11.78 13.04
N HIS A 3 26.96 -12.17 12.27
CA HIS A 3 27.38 -11.44 11.05
C HIS A 3 26.48 -11.78 9.84
N LYS A 4 25.95 -12.99 9.75
CA LYS A 4 25.02 -13.42 8.67
C LYS A 4 23.66 -12.78 8.78
N ASP A 5 23.14 -12.58 10.01
CA ASP A 5 21.84 -11.94 10.26
C ASP A 5 21.85 -10.44 9.89
N SER A 6 23.03 -9.77 9.98
CA SER A 6 23.14 -8.35 9.62
C SER A 6 23.08 -8.11 8.10
N GLU A 7 23.51 -9.06 7.31
CA GLU A 7 23.62 -8.96 5.84
C GLU A 7 22.28 -9.17 5.15
N HIS A 8 21.52 -10.15 5.62
CA HIS A 8 20.17 -10.44 5.16
C HIS A 8 19.23 -9.23 5.30
N ASN A 9 19.41 -8.44 6.35
CA ASN A 9 18.64 -7.24 6.59
C ASN A 9 18.91 -6.06 5.61
N ILE A 10 19.98 -6.08 4.79
CA ILE A 10 20.35 -4.91 3.97
C ILE A 10 19.38 -4.69 2.80
N ILE A 11 19.08 -5.73 2.01
CA ILE A 11 18.13 -5.62 0.89
C ILE A 11 16.74 -5.30 1.44
N LEU A 12 16.28 -6.08 2.41
CA LEU A 12 14.99 -5.88 3.07
C LEU A 12 14.85 -4.46 3.60
N GLN A 13 15.85 -3.95 4.35
CA GLN A 13 15.83 -2.60 4.90
C GLN A 13 15.82 -1.52 3.83
N SER A 14 16.61 -1.67 2.77
CA SER A 14 16.67 -0.72 1.67
C SER A 14 15.33 -0.62 0.95
N VAL A 15 14.75 -1.78 0.62
CA VAL A 15 13.46 -1.87 -0.07
C VAL A 15 12.33 -1.33 0.81
N PHE A 16 12.29 -1.74 2.09
CA PHE A 16 11.30 -1.28 3.05
C PHE A 16 11.30 0.23 3.21
N ARG A 17 12.49 0.83 3.50
CA ARG A 17 12.63 2.29 3.66
C ARG A 17 12.21 3.05 2.42
N ALA A 18 12.67 2.62 1.24
CA ALA A 18 12.35 3.30 0.00
C ALA A 18 10.85 3.22 -0.33
N THR A 19 10.20 2.08 -0.04
CA THR A 19 8.74 1.92 -0.20
C THR A 19 7.97 2.79 0.79
N LEU A 20 8.36 2.76 2.05
CA LEU A 20 7.73 3.56 3.10
C LEU A 20 7.81 5.07 2.80
N ILE A 21 8.99 5.56 2.43
CA ILE A 21 9.17 6.99 2.07
C ILE A 21 8.29 7.36 0.87
N ALA A 22 8.25 6.53 -0.16
CA ALA A 22 7.42 6.79 -1.34
C ALA A 22 5.92 6.85 -1.00
N MET A 23 5.43 5.98 -0.11
CA MET A 23 4.04 5.99 0.34
C MET A 23 3.74 7.22 1.21
N ILE A 24 4.62 7.57 2.16
CA ILE A 24 4.47 8.78 2.99
C ILE A 24 4.40 10.04 2.13
N VAL A 25 5.28 10.17 1.13
CA VAL A 25 5.28 11.34 0.24
C VAL A 25 3.99 11.42 -0.57
N ALA A 26 3.49 10.29 -1.06
CA ALA A 26 2.26 10.23 -1.84
C ALA A 26 1.03 10.65 -1.01
N ASP A 27 0.85 10.04 0.17
CA ASP A 27 -0.30 10.31 1.02
C ASP A 27 -0.26 11.74 1.62
N LEU A 28 0.94 12.21 2.02
CA LEU A 28 1.13 13.58 2.52
C LEU A 28 0.76 14.63 1.45
N ALA A 29 1.13 14.37 0.21
CA ALA A 29 0.83 15.25 -0.90
C ALA A 29 -0.68 15.34 -1.17
N GLU A 30 -1.42 14.22 -1.06
CA GLU A 30 -2.88 14.20 -1.19
C GLU A 30 -3.57 15.04 -0.10
N VAL A 31 -3.12 14.89 1.15
CA VAL A 31 -3.65 15.65 2.30
C VAL A 31 -3.40 17.15 2.14
N ILE A 32 -2.21 17.55 1.70
CA ILE A 32 -1.85 18.97 1.48
C ILE A 32 -2.70 19.55 0.35
N ALA A 33 -2.84 18.84 -0.78
CA ALA A 33 -3.62 19.31 -1.93
C ALA A 33 -5.09 19.58 -1.53
N ALA A 34 -5.74 18.63 -0.86
CA ALA A 34 -7.11 18.79 -0.38
C ALA A 34 -7.28 19.99 0.59
N GLY A 35 -6.27 20.27 1.42
CA GLY A 35 -6.24 21.43 2.31
C GLY A 35 -6.17 22.76 1.55
N ILE A 36 -5.36 22.83 0.51
CA ILE A 36 -5.21 24.04 -0.33
C ILE A 36 -6.46 24.30 -1.15
N ASP A 37 -7.09 23.26 -1.74
CA ASP A 37 -8.35 23.39 -2.48
C ASP A 37 -9.45 24.02 -1.62
N GLY A 38 -9.61 23.54 -0.38
CA GLY A 38 -10.56 24.08 0.57
C GLY A 38 -10.28 25.55 0.93
N MET A 39 -9.00 25.89 1.11
CA MET A 39 -8.58 27.27 1.42
C MET A 39 -8.84 28.22 0.23
N LEU A 40 -8.50 27.83 -0.98
CA LEU A 40 -8.75 28.61 -2.19
C LEU A 40 -10.25 28.82 -2.42
N THR A 41 -11.03 27.75 -2.31
CA THR A 41 -12.49 27.82 -2.42
C THR A 41 -13.09 28.79 -1.43
N GLY A 42 -12.76 28.68 -0.14
CA GLY A 42 -13.30 29.54 0.91
C GLY A 42 -12.92 31.00 0.76
N ARG A 43 -11.67 31.28 0.38
CA ARG A 43 -11.15 32.64 0.31
C ARG A 43 -11.61 33.40 -0.92
N TYR A 44 -11.76 32.74 -2.07
CA TYR A 44 -12.02 33.42 -3.35
C TYR A 44 -13.41 33.17 -3.91
N LEU A 45 -14.05 32.03 -3.67
CA LEU A 45 -15.40 31.73 -4.13
C LEU A 45 -16.48 31.96 -3.04
N GLY A 46 -16.06 32.14 -1.80
CA GLY A 46 -16.94 32.52 -0.69
C GLY A 46 -17.48 31.35 0.14
N ALA A 47 -18.25 31.72 1.18
CA ALA A 47 -18.70 30.76 2.20
C ALA A 47 -19.64 29.68 1.64
N ASN A 48 -20.51 29.99 0.69
CA ASN A 48 -21.44 29.04 0.08
C ASN A 48 -20.68 27.97 -0.72
N SER A 49 -19.67 28.38 -1.48
CA SER A 49 -18.80 27.46 -2.24
C SER A 49 -17.98 26.57 -1.32
N LEU A 50 -17.47 27.10 -0.20
CA LEU A 50 -16.79 26.30 0.82
C LEU A 50 -17.73 25.28 1.49
N ALA A 51 -18.99 25.69 1.76
CA ALA A 51 -20.01 24.78 2.27
C ALA A 51 -20.32 23.67 1.25
N ALA A 52 -20.43 24.01 -0.05
CA ALA A 52 -20.63 23.05 -1.13
C ALA A 52 -19.47 22.07 -1.26
N PHE A 53 -18.21 22.55 -1.14
CA PHE A 53 -17.01 21.71 -1.06
C PHE A 53 -17.09 20.69 0.09
N GLY A 54 -17.53 21.15 1.27
CA GLY A 54 -17.73 20.29 2.44
C GLY A 54 -18.80 19.21 2.23
N ILE A 55 -19.95 19.58 1.64
CA ILE A 55 -21.07 18.67 1.34
C ILE A 55 -20.66 17.61 0.31
N ALA A 56 -19.72 17.91 -0.59
CA ALA A 56 -19.26 16.97 -1.59
C ALA A 56 -18.23 15.94 -1.07
N LYS A 57 -17.66 16.10 0.13
CA LYS A 57 -16.66 15.15 0.70
C LYS A 57 -17.08 13.68 0.66
N PRO A 58 -18.32 13.25 0.95
CA PRO A 58 -18.73 11.86 0.85
C PRO A 58 -18.58 11.27 -0.56
N PHE A 59 -18.58 12.09 -1.61
CA PHE A 59 -18.33 11.64 -2.98
C PHE A 59 -16.95 10.99 -3.13
N TYR A 60 -15.91 11.59 -2.53
CA TYR A 60 -14.57 11.00 -2.52
C TYR A 60 -14.52 9.66 -1.78
N SER A 61 -15.33 9.51 -0.74
CA SER A 61 -15.42 8.23 -0.02
C SER A 61 -16.06 7.14 -0.88
N ILE A 62 -17.10 7.47 -1.65
CA ILE A 62 -17.79 6.52 -2.55
C ILE A 62 -16.86 6.10 -3.70
N THR A 63 -16.24 7.05 -4.40
CA THR A 63 -15.21 6.75 -5.43
C THR A 63 -14.03 5.98 -4.86
N GLY A 64 -13.62 6.31 -3.64
CA GLY A 64 -12.58 5.62 -2.89
C GLY A 64 -12.92 4.16 -2.56
N ILE A 65 -14.19 3.80 -2.37
CA ILE A 65 -14.61 2.39 -2.18
C ILE A 65 -14.30 1.58 -3.44
N LEU A 66 -14.71 2.07 -4.61
CA LEU A 66 -14.46 1.39 -5.89
C LEU A 66 -12.97 1.22 -6.16
N SER A 67 -12.18 2.30 -5.99
CA SER A 67 -10.73 2.24 -6.11
C SER A 67 -10.11 1.24 -5.13
N ALA A 68 -10.59 1.21 -3.88
CA ALA A 68 -10.06 0.34 -2.84
C ALA A 68 -10.27 -1.15 -3.14
N VAL A 69 -11.44 -1.54 -3.66
CA VAL A 69 -11.71 -2.93 -4.06
C VAL A 69 -10.71 -3.37 -5.13
N LEU A 70 -10.58 -2.60 -6.20
CA LEU A 70 -9.76 -2.98 -7.34
C LEU A 70 -8.27 -2.94 -7.02
N SER A 71 -7.79 -1.83 -6.44
CA SER A 71 -6.36 -1.65 -6.15
C SER A 71 -5.86 -2.62 -5.08
N SER A 72 -6.63 -2.80 -3.99
CA SER A 72 -6.26 -3.70 -2.90
C SER A 72 -6.33 -5.17 -3.30
N GLY A 73 -7.35 -5.56 -4.08
CA GLY A 73 -7.45 -6.90 -4.66
C GLY A 73 -6.29 -7.20 -5.60
N ALA A 74 -6.00 -6.27 -6.52
CA ALA A 74 -4.88 -6.37 -7.43
C ALA A 74 -3.55 -6.50 -6.68
N MET A 75 -3.32 -5.68 -5.65
CA MET A 75 -2.12 -5.73 -4.83
C MET A 75 -1.93 -7.10 -4.17
N THR A 76 -2.98 -7.62 -3.53
CA THR A 76 -2.91 -8.90 -2.81
C THR A 76 -2.68 -10.06 -3.78
N VAL A 77 -3.48 -10.16 -4.86
CA VAL A 77 -3.38 -11.28 -5.80
C VAL A 77 -2.08 -11.23 -6.60
N SER A 78 -1.70 -10.04 -7.10
CA SER A 78 -0.47 -9.89 -7.88
C SER A 78 0.78 -10.15 -7.04
N SER A 79 0.82 -9.70 -5.77
CA SER A 79 1.97 -9.95 -4.91
C SER A 79 2.19 -11.44 -4.65
N HIS A 80 1.12 -12.24 -4.52
CA HIS A 80 1.22 -13.70 -4.39
C HIS A 80 1.80 -14.35 -5.65
N TRP A 81 1.31 -13.97 -6.85
CA TRP A 81 1.79 -14.53 -8.10
C TRP A 81 3.22 -14.09 -8.43
N ILE A 82 3.59 -12.85 -8.10
CA ILE A 82 4.98 -12.37 -8.19
C ILE A 82 5.88 -13.20 -7.26
N GLY A 83 5.47 -13.41 -6.01
CA GLY A 83 6.24 -14.21 -5.06
C GLY A 83 6.41 -15.66 -5.49
N SER A 84 5.40 -16.26 -6.15
CA SER A 84 5.48 -17.62 -6.70
C SER A 84 6.23 -17.71 -8.04
N GLY A 85 6.57 -16.57 -8.66
CA GLY A 85 7.27 -16.49 -9.95
C GLY A 85 6.39 -16.67 -11.17
N ASP A 86 5.06 -16.53 -11.04
CA ASP A 86 4.11 -16.68 -12.16
C ASP A 86 3.80 -15.32 -12.79
N VAL A 87 4.62 -14.94 -13.77
CA VAL A 87 4.52 -13.67 -14.49
C VAL A 87 3.24 -13.59 -15.34
N ASP A 88 2.83 -14.71 -15.93
CA ASP A 88 1.67 -14.71 -16.84
C ASP A 88 0.37 -14.46 -16.08
N LYS A 89 0.19 -15.09 -14.92
CA LYS A 89 -0.95 -14.80 -14.04
C LYS A 89 -0.93 -13.35 -13.54
N THR A 90 0.24 -12.81 -13.25
CA THR A 90 0.36 -11.40 -12.87
C THR A 90 -0.09 -10.47 -13.99
N ARG A 91 0.25 -10.78 -15.27
CA ARG A 91 -0.24 -10.03 -16.45
C ARG A 91 -1.74 -10.16 -16.67
N GLN A 92 -2.29 -11.36 -16.42
CA GLN A 92 -3.74 -11.60 -16.50
C GLN A 92 -4.49 -10.74 -15.49
N ILE A 93 -4.04 -10.70 -14.22
CA ILE A 93 -4.61 -9.83 -13.17
C ILE A 93 -4.48 -8.36 -13.54
N PHE A 94 -3.33 -7.92 -14.08
CA PHE A 94 -3.16 -6.54 -14.54
C PHE A 94 -4.20 -6.18 -15.61
N SER A 95 -4.33 -7.01 -16.66
CA SER A 95 -5.26 -6.77 -17.76
C SER A 95 -6.72 -6.79 -17.30
N LEU A 96 -7.08 -7.75 -16.43
CA LEU A 96 -8.41 -7.84 -15.82
C LEU A 96 -8.73 -6.62 -14.97
N THR A 97 -7.80 -6.21 -14.09
CA THR A 97 -8.01 -5.07 -13.20
C THR A 97 -8.14 -3.76 -13.95
N CYS A 98 -7.32 -3.54 -15.00
CA CYS A 98 -7.45 -2.39 -15.88
C CYS A 98 -8.80 -2.38 -16.61
N PHE A 99 -9.23 -3.51 -17.16
CA PHE A 99 -10.52 -3.62 -17.83
C PHE A 99 -11.69 -3.30 -16.89
N LEU A 100 -11.73 -3.96 -15.73
CA LEU A 100 -12.76 -3.71 -14.72
C LEU A 100 -12.70 -2.27 -14.20
N GLY A 101 -11.50 -1.72 -14.01
CA GLY A 101 -11.29 -0.34 -13.59
C GLY A 101 -11.93 0.67 -14.54
N VAL A 102 -11.70 0.51 -15.83
CA VAL A 102 -12.32 1.37 -16.86
C VAL A 102 -13.84 1.18 -16.89
N VAL A 103 -14.32 -0.06 -17.01
CA VAL A 103 -15.76 -0.34 -17.13
C VAL A 103 -16.52 0.16 -15.91
N LEU A 104 -16.08 -0.20 -14.71
CA LEU A 104 -16.79 0.18 -13.48
C LEU A 104 -16.72 1.69 -13.20
N SER A 105 -15.59 2.33 -13.45
CA SER A 105 -15.44 3.77 -13.21
C SER A 105 -16.21 4.63 -14.21
N VAL A 106 -16.22 4.26 -15.49
CA VAL A 106 -17.02 4.95 -16.53
C VAL A 106 -18.50 4.75 -16.27
N THR A 107 -18.92 3.53 -15.89
CA THR A 107 -20.32 3.25 -15.51
C THR A 107 -20.73 4.06 -14.28
N ALA A 108 -19.88 4.11 -13.23
CA ALA A 108 -20.15 4.90 -12.04
C ALA A 108 -20.23 6.40 -12.34
N ALA A 109 -19.34 6.95 -13.16
CA ALA A 109 -19.39 8.33 -13.61
C ALA A 109 -20.66 8.62 -14.41
N GLY A 110 -21.01 7.76 -15.38
CA GLY A 110 -22.21 7.90 -16.18
C GLY A 110 -23.50 7.88 -15.35
N LEU A 111 -23.62 6.90 -14.45
CA LEU A 111 -24.75 6.84 -13.50
C LEU A 111 -24.78 8.07 -12.58
N GLY A 112 -23.62 8.52 -12.08
CA GLY A 112 -23.51 9.73 -11.26
C GLY A 112 -24.00 10.97 -12.00
N ILE A 113 -23.68 11.12 -13.29
CA ILE A 113 -24.15 12.24 -14.12
C ILE A 113 -25.66 12.14 -14.40
N ILE A 114 -26.16 10.95 -14.75
CA ILE A 114 -27.59 10.73 -15.01
C ILE A 114 -28.42 11.03 -13.74
N PHE A 115 -27.96 10.55 -12.59
CA PHE A 115 -28.65 10.72 -11.31
C PHE A 115 -28.09 11.89 -10.47
N ILE A 116 -27.49 12.91 -11.09
CA ILE A 116 -26.83 14.01 -10.38
C ILE A 116 -27.77 14.75 -9.40
N ASN A 117 -29.01 14.99 -9.80
CA ASN A 117 -29.96 15.73 -8.98
C ASN A 117 -30.38 14.97 -7.70
N PRO A 118 -30.84 13.70 -7.75
CA PRO A 118 -31.10 12.93 -6.53
C PRO A 118 -29.82 12.72 -5.73
N PHE A 119 -28.68 12.52 -6.35
CA PHE A 119 -27.40 12.35 -5.67
C PHE A 119 -27.01 13.60 -4.87
N THR A 120 -27.14 14.80 -5.45
CA THR A 120 -26.89 16.07 -4.77
C THR A 120 -27.79 16.25 -3.53
N ARG A 121 -29.06 15.84 -3.61
CA ARG A 121 -29.99 15.90 -2.47
C ARG A 121 -29.63 14.89 -1.37
N ILE A 122 -29.24 13.66 -1.73
CA ILE A 122 -28.82 12.62 -0.79
C ILE A 122 -27.57 13.06 0.00
N LEU A 123 -26.67 13.80 -0.63
CA LEU A 123 -25.49 14.36 0.04
C LEU A 123 -25.83 15.47 1.05
N GLY A 124 -27.08 15.93 1.09
CA GLY A 124 -27.55 16.91 2.08
C GLY A 124 -27.55 18.36 1.59
N ALA A 125 -27.46 18.60 0.27
CA ALA A 125 -27.55 19.93 -0.29
C ALA A 125 -28.97 20.50 -0.09
N ASN A 126 -29.09 21.62 0.65
CA ASN A 126 -30.34 22.42 0.76
C ASN A 126 -30.57 23.23 -0.53
N ALA A 127 -31.72 23.92 -0.61
CA ALA A 127 -32.09 24.67 -1.80
C ALA A 127 -31.05 25.73 -2.20
N ASP A 128 -30.44 26.42 -1.23
CA ASP A 128 -29.48 27.50 -1.46
C ASP A 128 -28.12 27.00 -1.99
N LEU A 129 -27.70 25.82 -1.57
CA LEU A 129 -26.40 25.21 -1.94
C LEU A 129 -26.51 24.18 -3.07
N PHE A 130 -27.74 23.81 -3.47
CA PHE A 130 -27.98 22.74 -4.45
C PHE A 130 -27.25 22.99 -5.76
N PHE A 131 -27.28 24.18 -6.28
CA PHE A 131 -26.67 24.53 -7.56
C PHE A 131 -25.14 24.44 -7.49
N GLU A 132 -24.52 24.96 -6.44
CA GLU A 132 -23.09 24.95 -6.23
C GLU A 132 -22.56 23.49 -6.05
N VAL A 133 -23.22 22.71 -5.20
CA VAL A 133 -22.87 21.30 -4.97
C VAL A 133 -23.01 20.49 -6.27
N ARG A 134 -24.11 20.68 -6.99
CA ARG A 134 -24.36 19.99 -8.26
C ARG A 134 -23.30 20.31 -9.30
N ARG A 135 -22.91 21.58 -9.45
CA ARG A 135 -21.86 22.00 -10.40
C ARG A 135 -20.51 21.41 -10.02
N TYR A 136 -20.15 21.44 -8.75
CA TYR A 136 -18.92 20.85 -8.28
C TYR A 136 -18.86 19.34 -8.53
N LEU A 137 -19.93 18.62 -8.20
CA LEU A 137 -20.04 17.18 -8.43
C LEU A 137 -19.95 16.81 -9.92
N LEU A 138 -20.54 17.61 -10.82
CA LEU A 138 -20.41 17.39 -12.26
C LEU A 138 -18.94 17.46 -12.72
N GLY A 139 -18.19 18.45 -12.21
CA GLY A 139 -16.77 18.57 -12.48
C GLY A 139 -15.97 17.36 -11.96
N LEU A 140 -16.26 16.90 -10.74
CA LEU A 140 -15.59 15.74 -10.11
C LEU A 140 -15.93 14.41 -10.78
N LEU A 141 -17.19 14.21 -11.22
CA LEU A 141 -17.63 12.97 -11.87
C LEU A 141 -16.84 12.66 -13.14
N LEU A 142 -16.41 13.69 -13.87
CA LEU A 142 -15.54 13.52 -15.05
C LEU A 142 -14.18 12.93 -14.69
N GLY A 143 -13.70 13.14 -13.47
CA GLY A 143 -12.43 12.63 -12.96
C GLY A 143 -12.47 11.20 -12.44
N VAL A 144 -13.66 10.62 -12.21
CA VAL A 144 -13.79 9.28 -11.58
C VAL A 144 -12.98 8.20 -12.33
N PRO A 145 -12.99 8.11 -13.67
CA PRO A 145 -12.18 7.13 -14.37
C PRO A 145 -10.68 7.33 -14.13
N ALA A 146 -10.21 8.58 -14.09
CA ALA A 146 -8.80 8.87 -13.84
C ALA A 146 -8.38 8.54 -12.39
N ILE A 147 -9.24 8.83 -11.41
CA ILE A 147 -9.00 8.50 -10.00
C ILE A 147 -8.88 6.99 -9.81
N VAL A 148 -9.84 6.22 -10.32
CA VAL A 148 -9.85 4.76 -10.15
C VAL A 148 -8.67 4.12 -10.88
N MET A 149 -8.46 4.49 -12.14
CA MET A 149 -7.35 3.94 -12.93
C MET A 149 -5.98 4.36 -12.40
N GLY A 150 -5.85 5.61 -11.94
CA GLY A 150 -4.62 6.09 -11.30
C GLY A 150 -4.24 5.26 -10.10
N ASN A 151 -5.19 4.97 -9.20
CA ASN A 151 -4.97 4.12 -8.02
C ASN A 151 -4.60 2.68 -8.41
N VAL A 152 -5.26 2.10 -9.43
CA VAL A 152 -4.93 0.76 -9.94
C VAL A 152 -3.52 0.71 -10.50
N LEU A 153 -3.16 1.65 -11.40
CA LEU A 153 -1.84 1.66 -12.04
C LEU A 153 -0.71 1.95 -11.05
N THR A 154 -0.97 2.77 -10.02
CA THR A 154 0.00 3.05 -8.95
C THR A 154 0.44 1.77 -8.24
N ILE A 155 -0.49 0.86 -7.93
CA ILE A 155 -0.15 -0.42 -7.28
C ILE A 155 0.79 -1.26 -8.16
N PHE A 156 0.50 -1.39 -9.44
CA PHE A 156 1.35 -2.16 -10.36
C PHE A 156 2.74 -1.53 -10.55
N LEU A 157 2.84 -0.19 -10.58
CA LEU A 157 4.14 0.49 -10.62
C LEU A 157 4.92 0.33 -9.30
N GLN A 158 4.23 0.26 -8.16
CA GLN A 158 4.88 -0.05 -6.88
C GLN A 158 5.41 -1.49 -6.86
N LEU A 159 4.66 -2.45 -7.40
CA LEU A 159 5.10 -3.83 -7.56
C LEU A 159 6.32 -3.96 -8.48
N GLU A 160 6.35 -3.21 -9.58
CA GLU A 160 7.52 -3.11 -10.48
C GLU A 160 8.69 -2.30 -9.88
N GLY A 161 8.50 -1.64 -8.73
CA GLY A 161 9.52 -0.80 -8.12
C GLY A 161 9.74 0.57 -8.78
N LYS A 162 8.88 0.97 -9.72
CA LYS A 162 8.94 2.26 -10.44
C LYS A 162 8.40 3.42 -9.61
N ARG A 163 8.91 3.58 -8.39
CA ARG A 163 8.44 4.56 -7.39
C ARG A 163 8.59 6.00 -7.84
N ALA A 164 9.65 6.31 -8.61
CA ALA A 164 9.88 7.65 -9.13
C ALA A 164 8.72 8.14 -10.00
N ASN A 165 8.13 7.26 -10.83
CA ASN A 165 7.00 7.61 -11.69
C ASN A 165 5.72 7.83 -10.87
N VAL A 166 5.52 7.06 -9.80
CA VAL A 166 4.43 7.29 -8.84
C VAL A 166 4.60 8.65 -8.16
N THR A 167 5.79 8.95 -7.65
CA THR A 167 6.07 10.26 -7.04
C THR A 167 5.86 11.40 -8.03
N LEU A 168 6.31 11.25 -9.28
CA LEU A 168 6.11 12.25 -10.33
C LEU A 168 4.62 12.47 -10.64
N SER A 169 3.81 11.41 -10.67
CA SER A 169 2.35 11.53 -10.89
C SER A 169 1.67 12.30 -9.76
N VAL A 170 2.09 12.08 -8.51
CA VAL A 170 1.59 12.83 -7.35
C VAL A 170 1.94 14.32 -7.46
N PHE A 171 3.19 14.65 -7.78
CA PHE A 171 3.58 16.05 -8.01
C PHE A 171 2.79 16.69 -9.15
N ALA A 172 2.56 15.96 -10.24
CA ALA A 172 1.74 16.46 -11.34
C ALA A 172 0.29 16.73 -10.90
N THR A 173 -0.29 15.86 -10.07
CA THR A 173 -1.62 16.10 -9.48
C THR A 173 -1.66 17.42 -8.74
N ILE A 174 -0.70 17.68 -7.86
CA ILE A 174 -0.66 18.93 -7.07
C ILE A 174 -0.51 20.16 -7.98
N VAL A 175 0.45 20.11 -8.90
CA VAL A 175 0.75 21.28 -9.76
C VAL A 175 -0.42 21.58 -10.71
N VAL A 176 -1.03 20.56 -11.32
CA VAL A 176 -2.16 20.75 -12.24
C VAL A 176 -3.41 21.14 -11.48
N ASN A 177 -3.65 20.61 -10.30
CA ASN A 177 -4.80 20.98 -9.45
C ASN A 177 -4.69 22.45 -9.02
N LEU A 178 -3.57 22.83 -8.37
CA LEU A 178 -3.34 24.22 -7.95
C LEU A 178 -3.35 25.20 -9.14
N GLY A 179 -2.70 24.83 -10.25
CA GLY A 179 -2.70 25.64 -11.47
C GLY A 179 -4.08 25.79 -12.08
N GLY A 180 -4.85 24.69 -12.11
CA GLY A 180 -6.23 24.68 -12.59
C GLY A 180 -7.16 25.50 -11.72
N ASP A 181 -7.06 25.39 -10.40
CA ASP A 181 -7.84 26.20 -9.45
C ASP A 181 -7.51 27.68 -9.57
N ALA A 182 -6.22 28.02 -9.63
CA ALA A 182 -5.78 29.40 -9.85
C ALA A 182 -6.27 29.94 -11.20
N PHE A 183 -6.17 29.15 -12.27
CA PHE A 183 -6.67 29.52 -13.58
C PHE A 183 -8.18 29.71 -13.59
N ASN A 184 -8.93 28.82 -12.92
CA ASN A 184 -10.37 28.94 -12.77
C ASN A 184 -10.76 30.22 -12.02
N ILE A 185 -10.12 30.49 -10.89
CA ILE A 185 -10.45 31.62 -10.01
C ILE A 185 -10.02 32.96 -10.63
N PHE A 186 -8.75 33.07 -11.05
CA PHE A 186 -8.16 34.38 -11.40
C PHE A 186 -8.35 34.76 -12.87
N TYR A 187 -8.40 33.77 -13.78
CA TYR A 187 -8.47 34.02 -15.21
C TYR A 187 -9.87 33.81 -15.77
N LEU A 188 -10.49 32.66 -15.51
CA LEU A 188 -11.83 32.35 -16.02
C LEU A 188 -12.93 33.01 -15.20
N LYS A 189 -12.63 33.46 -13.96
CA LYS A 189 -13.64 33.92 -12.98
C LYS A 189 -14.77 32.89 -12.87
N GLY A 190 -14.41 31.62 -12.90
CA GLY A 190 -15.32 30.49 -12.93
C GLY A 190 -15.88 30.18 -11.55
N ASP A 191 -16.58 29.09 -11.46
CA ASP A 191 -17.33 28.66 -10.28
C ASP A 191 -16.91 27.26 -9.79
N MET A 192 -17.75 26.63 -8.98
CA MET A 192 -17.53 25.29 -8.42
C MET A 192 -17.37 24.19 -9.48
N PHE A 193 -17.97 24.32 -10.67
CA PHE A 193 -17.71 23.38 -11.76
C PHE A 193 -16.25 23.43 -12.21
N GLY A 194 -15.69 24.63 -12.34
CA GLY A 194 -14.27 24.81 -12.70
C GLY A 194 -13.32 24.23 -11.65
N MET A 195 -13.62 24.37 -10.35
CA MET A 195 -12.86 23.72 -9.26
C MET A 195 -12.89 22.19 -9.40
N GLY A 196 -14.08 21.60 -9.60
CA GLY A 196 -14.21 20.15 -9.82
C GLY A 196 -13.51 19.67 -11.09
N LEU A 197 -13.53 20.50 -12.16
CA LEU A 197 -12.83 20.19 -13.40
C LEU A 197 -11.31 20.27 -13.25
N ALA A 198 -10.79 21.23 -12.49
CA ALA A 198 -9.36 21.34 -12.18
C ALA A 198 -8.86 20.09 -11.43
N THR A 199 -9.62 19.65 -10.42
CA THR A 199 -9.36 18.40 -9.71
C THR A 199 -9.37 17.21 -10.66
N SER A 200 -10.36 17.09 -11.53
CA SER A 200 -10.45 16.00 -12.52
C SER A 200 -9.27 16.03 -13.51
N ALA A 201 -8.90 17.21 -14.01
CA ALA A 201 -7.77 17.39 -14.92
C ALA A 201 -6.44 16.98 -14.27
N SER A 202 -6.27 17.25 -12.97
CA SER A 202 -5.07 16.85 -12.23
C SER A 202 -4.91 15.33 -12.15
N TYR A 203 -6.00 14.59 -11.92
CA TYR A 203 -5.97 13.12 -11.94
C TYR A 203 -5.72 12.56 -13.35
N TYR A 204 -6.23 13.21 -14.42
CA TYR A 204 -5.88 12.81 -15.78
C TYR A 204 -4.42 13.08 -16.12
N ALA A 205 -3.83 14.18 -15.65
CA ALA A 205 -2.41 14.46 -15.81
C ALA A 205 -1.56 13.37 -15.12
N ALA A 206 -1.91 12.99 -13.89
CA ALA A 206 -1.28 11.88 -13.20
C ALA A 206 -1.44 10.56 -13.97
N LEU A 207 -2.65 10.25 -14.45
CA LEU A 207 -2.93 9.04 -15.22
C LEU A 207 -2.08 8.93 -16.48
N ILE A 208 -1.87 10.04 -17.21
CA ILE A 208 -1.01 10.07 -18.40
C ILE A 208 0.44 9.69 -18.04
N ILE A 209 0.97 10.23 -16.94
CA ILE A 209 2.33 9.91 -16.46
C ILE A 209 2.44 8.43 -16.09
N LEU A 210 1.43 7.89 -15.38
CA LEU A 210 1.39 6.49 -15.00
C LEU A 210 1.30 5.59 -16.24
N LEU A 211 0.42 5.88 -17.20
CA LEU A 211 0.29 5.12 -18.45
C LEU A 211 1.57 5.14 -19.26
N TYR A 212 2.25 6.29 -19.37
CA TYR A 212 3.53 6.40 -20.08
C TYR A 212 4.57 5.41 -19.53
N SER A 213 4.52 5.12 -18.22
CA SER A 213 5.43 4.17 -17.57
C SER A 213 5.25 2.73 -18.04
N PHE A 214 4.04 2.35 -18.51
CA PHE A 214 3.74 1.01 -19.02
C PHE A 214 3.99 0.88 -20.55
N ILE A 215 4.08 2.00 -21.26
CA ILE A 215 4.37 2.00 -22.70
C ILE A 215 5.86 1.73 -22.97
N LYS A 216 6.74 2.10 -22.02
CA LYS A 216 8.16 1.80 -22.13
C LYS A 216 8.41 0.29 -22.15
N GLN A 217 9.41 -0.13 -22.93
CA GLN A 217 9.72 -1.55 -23.15
C GLN A 217 10.18 -2.30 -21.90
N ASP A 218 10.55 -1.60 -20.84
CA ASP A 218 11.04 -2.15 -19.58
C ASP A 218 9.94 -2.55 -18.58
N SER A 219 8.64 -2.46 -18.96
CA SER A 219 7.54 -2.89 -18.10
C SER A 219 7.21 -4.37 -18.29
N MET A 220 7.13 -5.08 -17.16
CA MET A 220 6.65 -6.46 -17.09
C MET A 220 5.14 -6.54 -17.38
N MET A 221 4.40 -5.49 -17.00
CA MET A 221 2.95 -5.40 -17.14
C MET A 221 2.59 -4.82 -18.50
N ARG A 222 1.91 -5.61 -19.33
CA ARG A 222 1.39 -5.17 -20.63
C ARG A 222 -0.09 -5.51 -20.72
N PHE A 223 -0.91 -4.51 -20.99
CA PHE A 223 -2.33 -4.72 -21.21
C PHE A 223 -2.57 -5.44 -22.54
N ARG A 224 -3.29 -6.56 -22.48
CA ARG A 224 -3.76 -7.30 -23.65
C ARG A 224 -5.17 -7.82 -23.38
N PHE A 225 -6.10 -7.56 -24.28
CA PHE A 225 -7.47 -8.10 -24.17
C PHE A 225 -7.50 -9.63 -24.12
N ARG A 226 -6.55 -10.30 -24.77
CA ARG A 226 -6.44 -11.76 -24.80
C ARG A 226 -6.04 -12.34 -23.42
N ASP A 227 -5.37 -11.56 -22.61
CA ASP A 227 -4.88 -12.00 -21.30
C ASP A 227 -5.95 -11.83 -20.17
N ILE A 228 -7.15 -11.33 -20.51
CA ILE A 228 -8.22 -11.14 -19.53
C ILE A 228 -8.82 -12.50 -19.17
N ASP A 229 -8.57 -12.94 -17.94
CA ASP A 229 -9.20 -14.13 -17.37
C ASP A 229 -10.32 -13.72 -16.41
N TYR A 230 -11.57 -13.80 -16.87
CA TYR A 230 -12.74 -13.45 -16.08
C TYR A 230 -12.97 -14.39 -14.88
N ALA A 231 -12.39 -15.61 -14.87
CA ALA A 231 -12.49 -16.52 -13.74
C ALA A 231 -11.82 -15.96 -12.47
N MET A 232 -10.81 -15.11 -12.63
CA MET A 232 -10.09 -14.45 -11.53
C MET A 232 -10.85 -13.25 -10.94
N THR A 233 -11.97 -12.81 -11.53
CA THR A 233 -12.75 -11.65 -11.04
C THR A 233 -13.23 -11.86 -9.60
N GLY A 234 -13.76 -13.05 -9.29
CA GLY A 234 -14.23 -13.38 -7.95
C GLY A 234 -13.13 -13.29 -6.90
N GLU A 235 -11.94 -13.79 -7.21
CA GLU A 235 -10.77 -13.71 -6.34
C GLU A 235 -10.33 -12.26 -6.15
N LEU A 236 -10.15 -11.50 -7.23
CA LEU A 236 -9.77 -10.09 -7.21
C LEU A 236 -10.70 -9.26 -6.32
N LEU A 237 -12.01 -9.35 -6.54
CA LEU A 237 -12.98 -8.59 -5.77
C LEU A 237 -13.02 -9.04 -4.30
N SER A 238 -13.01 -10.35 -4.04
CA SER A 238 -13.02 -10.90 -2.68
C SER A 238 -11.81 -10.43 -1.86
N LYS A 239 -10.59 -10.45 -2.45
CA LYS A 239 -9.37 -9.98 -1.77
C LYS A 239 -9.33 -8.46 -1.60
N GLY A 240 -10.06 -7.71 -2.42
CA GLY A 240 -10.18 -6.25 -2.30
C GLY A 240 -11.25 -5.77 -1.31
N MET A 241 -12.27 -6.58 -1.04
CA MET A 241 -13.40 -6.20 -0.18
C MET A 241 -13.02 -5.77 1.24
N PRO A 242 -12.01 -6.34 1.93
CA PRO A 242 -11.65 -5.88 3.28
C PRO A 242 -11.31 -4.38 3.34
N LYS A 243 -10.57 -3.86 2.36
CA LYS A 243 -10.24 -2.42 2.29
C LYS A 243 -11.48 -1.57 1.99
N ALA A 244 -12.41 -2.06 1.17
CA ALA A 244 -13.69 -1.41 0.92
C ALA A 244 -14.59 -1.39 2.16
N THR A 245 -14.70 -2.51 2.88
CA THR A 245 -15.44 -2.59 4.15
C THR A 245 -14.92 -1.57 5.15
N ARG A 246 -13.60 -1.44 5.26
CA ARG A 246 -12.97 -0.41 6.10
C ARG A 246 -13.38 1.01 5.69
N ARG A 247 -13.44 1.32 4.40
CA ARG A 247 -13.92 2.63 3.91
C ARG A 247 -15.40 2.85 4.19
N ILE A 248 -16.23 1.84 4.05
CA ILE A 248 -17.66 1.90 4.40
C ILE A 248 -17.83 2.20 5.90
N CYS A 249 -17.11 1.50 6.78
CA CYS A 249 -17.14 1.77 8.21
C CYS A 249 -16.72 3.22 8.54
N ASN A 250 -15.76 3.77 7.81
CA ASN A 250 -15.32 5.16 7.98
C ASN A 250 -16.38 6.20 7.56
N VAL A 251 -17.40 5.83 6.77
CA VAL A 251 -18.55 6.72 6.46
C VAL A 251 -19.55 6.74 7.62
N PHE A 252 -19.87 5.59 8.21
CA PHE A 252 -20.91 5.49 9.24
C PHE A 252 -20.40 5.81 10.66
N ARG A 253 -19.15 5.51 10.97
CA ARG A 253 -18.54 5.76 12.29
C ARG A 253 -18.68 7.22 12.75
N PRO A 254 -18.34 8.24 11.95
CA PRO A 254 -18.48 9.63 12.36
C PRO A 254 -19.91 10.04 12.72
N MET A 255 -20.93 9.43 12.10
CA MET A 255 -22.33 9.75 12.42
C MET A 255 -22.66 9.43 13.87
N ILE A 256 -22.24 8.26 14.37
CA ILE A 256 -22.46 7.84 15.76
C ILE A 256 -21.63 8.71 16.70
N ILE A 257 -20.36 8.95 16.38
CA ILE A 257 -19.47 9.76 17.22
C ILE A 257 -20.01 11.20 17.34
N ASN A 258 -20.33 11.83 16.20
CA ASN A 258 -20.83 13.21 16.16
C ASN A 258 -22.13 13.36 16.97
N HIS A 259 -23.06 12.42 16.79
CA HIS A 259 -24.32 12.42 17.53
C HIS A 259 -24.08 12.34 19.05
N THR A 260 -23.21 11.40 19.48
CA THR A 260 -22.87 11.24 20.91
C THR A 260 -22.17 12.46 21.47
N VAL A 261 -21.22 13.05 20.73
CA VAL A 261 -20.48 14.25 21.15
C VAL A 261 -21.41 15.46 21.29
N ILE A 262 -22.32 15.68 20.35
CA ILE A 262 -23.29 16.78 20.41
C ILE A 262 -24.22 16.60 21.61
N MET A 263 -24.73 15.40 21.84
CA MET A 263 -25.64 15.11 22.95
C MET A 263 -24.98 15.34 24.31
N ILE A 264 -23.70 14.97 24.48
CA ILE A 264 -23.02 15.01 25.78
C ILE A 264 -22.30 16.33 26.02
N GLY A 265 -21.63 16.90 25.01
CA GLY A 265 -20.71 18.02 25.17
C GLY A 265 -21.06 19.28 24.36
N GLY A 266 -22.12 19.21 23.56
CA GLY A 266 -22.61 20.35 22.76
C GLY A 266 -21.62 20.84 21.70
N SER A 267 -21.78 22.11 21.30
CA SER A 267 -21.00 22.72 20.21
C SER A 267 -19.51 22.87 20.51
N ILE A 268 -19.14 23.09 21.78
CA ILE A 268 -17.73 23.23 22.17
C ILE A 268 -16.99 21.91 22.02
N ALA A 269 -17.59 20.80 22.47
CA ALA A 269 -17.02 19.47 22.27
C ALA A 269 -16.96 19.07 20.79
N MET A 270 -17.93 19.50 20.01
CA MET A 270 -17.93 19.31 18.55
C MET A 270 -16.79 20.07 17.87
N SER A 271 -16.45 21.27 18.34
CA SER A 271 -15.27 22.00 17.86
C SER A 271 -13.97 21.26 18.18
N ALA A 272 -13.84 20.67 19.38
CA ALA A 272 -12.70 19.83 19.76
C ALA A 272 -12.57 18.59 18.87
N LEU A 273 -13.68 17.90 18.58
CA LEU A 273 -13.73 16.76 17.69
C LEU A 273 -13.33 17.15 16.26
N SER A 274 -13.74 18.31 15.79
CA SER A 274 -13.39 18.82 14.45
C SER A 274 -11.88 19.04 14.32
N VAL A 275 -11.22 19.61 15.35
CA VAL A 275 -9.76 19.75 15.39
C VAL A 275 -9.07 18.39 15.33
N GLN A 276 -9.53 17.43 16.14
CA GLN A 276 -8.99 16.07 16.15
C GLN A 276 -9.15 15.43 14.77
N HIS A 277 -10.30 15.58 14.14
CA HIS A 277 -10.59 15.01 12.81
C HIS A 277 -9.71 15.62 11.72
N SER A 278 -9.48 16.93 11.76
CA SER A 278 -8.61 17.62 10.80
C SER A 278 -7.13 17.29 10.97
N SER A 279 -6.71 16.95 12.21
CA SER A 279 -5.32 16.55 12.49
C SER A 279 -5.08 15.05 12.31
N SER A 280 -6.12 14.21 12.27
CA SER A 280 -5.99 12.75 12.24
C SER A 280 -5.25 12.25 11.01
N ASP A 281 -5.52 12.80 9.84
CA ASP A 281 -4.89 12.36 8.59
C ASP A 281 -3.37 12.49 8.61
N PHE A 282 -2.84 13.54 9.27
CA PHE A 282 -1.40 13.71 9.48
C PHE A 282 -0.86 12.79 10.57
N LEU A 283 -1.59 12.64 11.68
CA LEU A 283 -1.10 11.88 12.84
C LEU A 283 -1.11 10.36 12.59
N GLU A 284 -2.07 9.85 11.81
CA GLU A 284 -2.20 8.42 11.48
C GLU A 284 -1.35 8.01 10.26
N LEU A 285 -0.81 8.96 9.49
CA LEU A 285 -0.13 8.75 8.21
C LEU A 285 0.94 7.65 8.26
N LEU A 286 1.83 7.71 9.25
CA LEU A 286 2.91 6.74 9.37
C LEU A 286 2.40 5.32 9.62
N GLY A 287 1.34 5.17 10.42
CA GLY A 287 0.73 3.87 10.73
C GLY A 287 0.08 3.24 9.49
N THR A 288 -0.65 4.04 8.71
CA THR A 288 -1.30 3.57 7.47
C THR A 288 -0.30 3.20 6.40
N CYS A 289 0.75 4.02 6.19
CA CYS A 289 1.84 3.70 5.25
C CYS A 289 2.58 2.42 5.64
N LEU A 290 2.83 2.19 6.94
CA LEU A 290 3.44 0.93 7.41
C LEU A 290 2.58 -0.28 7.08
N ALA A 291 1.26 -0.18 7.22
CA ALA A 291 0.34 -1.25 6.85
C ALA A 291 0.38 -1.56 5.35
N ASP A 292 0.39 -0.55 4.49
CA ASP A 292 0.45 -0.75 3.04
C ASP A 292 1.80 -1.35 2.59
N VAL A 293 2.92 -0.98 3.24
CA VAL A 293 4.23 -1.67 3.04
C VAL A 293 4.14 -3.14 3.42
N VAL A 294 3.48 -3.47 4.53
CA VAL A 294 3.30 -4.85 4.99
C VAL A 294 2.45 -5.65 4.01
N VAL A 295 1.36 -5.08 3.47
CA VAL A 295 0.55 -5.73 2.43
C VAL A 295 1.41 -6.11 1.24
N LEU A 296 2.22 -5.18 0.75
CA LEU A 296 3.07 -5.38 -0.42
C LEU A 296 4.14 -6.45 -0.17
N MET A 297 4.95 -6.28 0.89
CA MET A 297 6.12 -7.13 1.13
C MET A 297 5.72 -8.51 1.66
N CYS A 298 4.83 -8.57 2.66
CA CYS A 298 4.37 -9.86 3.18
C CYS A 298 3.58 -10.64 2.12
N GLY A 299 2.86 -9.95 1.19
CA GLY A 299 2.18 -10.61 0.09
C GLY A 299 3.15 -11.34 -0.84
N ILE A 300 4.28 -10.71 -1.20
CA ILE A 300 5.34 -11.33 -2.02
C ILE A 300 5.97 -12.50 -1.27
N TYR A 301 6.38 -12.29 -0.01
CA TYR A 301 7.01 -13.36 0.78
C TYR A 301 6.05 -14.51 1.12
N TYR A 302 4.74 -14.23 1.17
CA TYR A 302 3.73 -15.27 1.28
C TYR A 302 3.67 -16.13 0.00
N GLY A 303 3.70 -15.49 -1.18
CA GLY A 303 3.81 -16.19 -2.47
C GLY A 303 5.09 -17.03 -2.60
N GLU A 304 6.19 -16.54 -2.04
CA GLU A 304 7.48 -17.26 -1.96
C GLU A 304 7.49 -18.36 -0.89
N ARG A 305 6.46 -18.50 -0.06
CA ARG A 305 6.40 -19.38 1.12
C ARG A 305 7.55 -19.13 2.09
N ASN A 306 7.96 -17.88 2.24
CA ASN A 306 9.10 -17.47 3.06
C ASN A 306 8.66 -16.92 4.42
N ARG A 307 8.45 -17.83 5.39
CA ARG A 307 8.00 -17.49 6.75
C ARG A 307 8.93 -16.52 7.48
N GLU A 308 10.24 -16.65 7.26
CA GLU A 308 11.25 -15.84 7.94
C GLU A 308 11.21 -14.36 7.49
N GLU A 309 11.09 -14.12 6.16
CA GLU A 309 11.00 -12.77 5.63
C GLU A 309 9.69 -12.07 6.01
N ILE A 310 8.61 -12.81 6.15
CA ILE A 310 7.36 -12.28 6.70
C ILE A 310 7.60 -11.79 8.14
N ALA A 311 8.22 -12.62 8.99
CA ALA A 311 8.52 -12.25 10.37
C ALA A 311 9.48 -11.05 10.47
N ASN A 312 10.50 -11.00 9.60
CA ASN A 312 11.46 -9.90 9.53
C ASN A 312 10.78 -8.58 9.11
N THR A 313 9.87 -8.63 8.13
CA THR A 313 9.09 -7.47 7.68
C THR A 313 8.22 -6.92 8.81
N LEU A 314 7.49 -7.77 9.54
CA LEU A 314 6.71 -7.36 10.70
C LEU A 314 7.59 -6.80 11.82
N SER A 315 8.72 -7.46 12.13
CA SER A 315 9.67 -6.98 13.14
C SER A 315 10.18 -5.58 12.83
N MET A 316 10.46 -5.34 11.55
CA MET A 316 10.92 -4.04 11.08
C MET A 316 9.82 -2.98 11.19
N SER A 317 8.59 -3.31 10.82
CA SER A 317 7.45 -2.42 10.97
C SER A 317 7.24 -2.01 12.43
N PHE A 318 7.38 -2.94 13.38
CA PHE A 318 7.29 -2.62 14.81
C PHE A 318 8.42 -1.72 15.33
N ARG A 319 9.62 -1.81 14.76
CA ARG A 319 10.69 -0.85 15.10
C ARG A 319 10.31 0.58 14.66
N TYR A 320 9.65 0.74 13.52
CA TYR A 320 9.16 2.05 13.08
C TYR A 320 8.02 2.57 13.96
N ILE A 321 7.16 1.71 14.55
CA ILE A 321 6.21 2.13 15.58
C ILE A 321 6.97 2.68 16.79
N MET A 322 7.93 1.93 17.30
CA MET A 322 8.67 2.31 18.52
C MET A 322 9.38 3.66 18.40
N PHE A 323 9.96 3.98 17.25
CA PHE A 323 10.70 5.24 17.08
C PHE A 323 9.87 6.31 16.36
N GLY A 324 9.23 5.96 15.25
CA GLY A 324 8.50 6.93 14.41
C GLY A 324 7.15 7.30 15.02
N VAL A 325 6.27 6.31 15.24
CA VAL A 325 4.92 6.60 15.75
C VAL A 325 4.96 7.11 17.18
N MET A 326 5.86 6.60 18.03
CA MET A 326 6.03 7.14 19.40
C MET A 326 6.50 8.60 19.38
N SER A 327 7.36 9.00 18.43
CA SER A 327 7.75 10.40 18.28
C SER A 327 6.58 11.29 17.86
N VAL A 328 5.73 10.82 16.93
CA VAL A 328 4.50 11.52 16.52
C VAL A 328 3.53 11.61 17.70
N THR A 329 3.39 10.53 18.47
CA THR A 329 2.56 10.49 19.69
C THR A 329 3.03 11.53 20.71
N ALA A 330 4.32 11.56 21.00
CA ALA A 330 4.90 12.52 21.93
C ALA A 330 4.70 13.97 21.44
N PHE A 331 4.93 14.23 20.15
CA PHE A 331 4.68 15.54 19.53
C PHE A 331 3.21 15.95 19.69
N ALA A 332 2.26 15.07 19.35
CA ALA A 332 0.83 15.37 19.44
C ALA A 332 0.38 15.57 20.89
N PHE A 333 0.90 14.75 21.83
CA PHE A 333 0.54 14.84 23.24
C PHE A 333 1.08 16.12 23.91
N LEU A 334 2.36 16.43 23.69
CA LEU A 334 2.99 17.64 24.25
C LEU A 334 2.56 18.90 23.52
N GLY A 335 2.40 18.83 22.19
CA GLY A 335 1.97 19.92 21.33
C GLY A 335 0.45 20.10 21.22
N ALA A 336 -0.37 19.43 22.04
CA ALA A 336 -1.83 19.47 21.93
C ALA A 336 -2.39 20.89 21.94
N ARG A 337 -1.84 21.80 22.76
CA ARG A 337 -2.22 23.21 22.78
C ARG A 337 -1.86 23.93 21.49
N LEU A 338 -0.68 23.65 20.93
CA LEU A 338 -0.23 24.23 19.66
C LEU A 338 -1.15 23.79 18.52
N ILE A 339 -1.48 22.50 18.44
CA ILE A 339 -2.41 21.95 17.45
C ILE A 339 -3.79 22.58 17.60
N ALA A 340 -4.33 22.66 18.83
CA ALA A 340 -5.62 23.27 19.08
C ALA A 340 -5.66 24.76 18.67
N SER A 341 -4.65 25.54 19.04
CA SER A 341 -4.56 26.97 18.73
C SER A 341 -4.40 27.22 17.22
N PHE A 342 -3.72 26.34 16.50
CA PHE A 342 -3.56 26.44 15.04
C PHE A 342 -4.92 26.39 14.31
N TYR A 343 -5.84 25.52 14.76
CA TYR A 343 -7.17 25.39 14.15
C TYR A 343 -8.22 26.32 14.70
N LEU A 344 -8.17 26.67 15.98
CA LEU A 344 -9.21 27.43 16.70
C LEU A 344 -8.88 28.92 16.90
N GLY A 345 -7.68 29.33 16.47
CA GLY A 345 -7.25 30.74 16.56
C GLY A 345 -7.20 31.23 18.00
N SER A 346 -7.96 32.29 18.30
CA SER A 346 -7.98 32.96 19.61
C SER A 346 -9.09 32.49 20.58
N ASN A 347 -9.90 31.49 20.20
CA ASN A 347 -10.99 31.00 21.03
C ASN A 347 -10.47 30.12 22.18
N ILE A 348 -10.11 30.73 23.30
CA ILE A 348 -9.50 30.07 24.46
C ILE A 348 -10.37 28.93 24.99
N GLN A 349 -11.70 29.12 25.06
CA GLN A 349 -12.63 28.12 25.59
C GLN A 349 -12.64 26.83 24.72
N ALA A 350 -12.65 26.99 23.39
CA ALA A 350 -12.59 25.86 22.48
C ALA A 350 -11.21 25.19 22.49
N ILE A 351 -10.13 25.96 22.64
CA ILE A 351 -8.75 25.43 22.76
C ILE A 351 -8.63 24.54 24.02
N GLU A 352 -9.06 25.03 25.18
CA GLU A 352 -8.99 24.26 26.42
C GLU A 352 -9.85 22.97 26.37
N ALA A 353 -10.98 22.99 25.69
CA ALA A 353 -11.81 21.81 25.44
C ALA A 353 -11.15 20.80 24.45
N ALA A 354 -10.34 21.28 23.50
CA ALA A 354 -9.69 20.43 22.51
C ALA A 354 -8.42 19.73 23.04
N ILE A 355 -7.74 20.30 24.03
CA ILE A 355 -6.51 19.74 24.59
C ILE A 355 -6.69 18.31 25.10
N PRO A 356 -7.68 17.98 25.97
CA PRO A 356 -7.89 16.60 26.42
C PRO A 356 -8.24 15.65 25.26
N CYS A 357 -9.02 16.11 24.30
CA CYS A 357 -9.36 15.34 23.09
C CYS A 357 -8.10 14.93 22.32
N ILE A 358 -7.22 15.90 22.01
CA ILE A 358 -5.98 15.66 21.24
C ILE A 358 -5.01 14.77 22.04
N LYS A 359 -4.85 14.99 23.35
CA LYS A 359 -3.97 14.19 24.19
C LYS A 359 -4.41 12.72 24.27
N LEU A 360 -5.70 12.47 24.52
CA LEU A 360 -6.23 11.11 24.56
C LEU A 360 -6.19 10.46 23.18
N TYR A 361 -6.43 11.23 22.12
CA TYR A 361 -6.27 10.75 20.76
C TYR A 361 -4.81 10.38 20.42
N ALA A 362 -3.83 11.16 20.87
CA ALA A 362 -2.43 10.85 20.68
C ALA A 362 -2.04 9.48 21.29
N LEU A 363 -2.57 9.12 22.46
CA LEU A 363 -2.33 7.82 23.10
C LEU A 363 -2.88 6.64 22.28
N LYS A 364 -3.81 6.87 21.38
CA LYS A 364 -4.33 5.87 20.43
C LYS A 364 -3.26 5.44 19.42
N LEU A 365 -2.39 6.36 18.95
CA LEU A 365 -1.57 6.20 17.74
C LEU A 365 -0.67 4.96 17.72
N PRO A 366 0.04 4.58 18.80
CA PRO A 366 0.88 3.38 18.80
C PRO A 366 0.07 2.09 18.63
N PHE A 367 -1.09 2.00 19.31
CA PHE A 367 -1.99 0.85 19.19
C PHE A 367 -2.64 0.80 17.81
N LEU A 368 -3.07 1.96 17.30
CA LEU A 368 -3.59 2.08 15.94
C LEU A 368 -2.57 1.57 14.92
N ALA A 369 -1.32 2.02 14.98
CA ALA A 369 -0.28 1.59 14.04
C ALA A 369 -0.02 0.08 14.13
N PHE A 370 0.00 -0.48 15.34
CA PHE A 370 0.10 -1.93 15.54
C PHE A 370 -1.09 -2.66 14.88
N ASN A 371 -2.30 -2.18 15.12
CA ASN A 371 -3.53 -2.76 14.60
C ASN A 371 -3.59 -2.66 13.06
N GLU A 372 -3.20 -1.52 12.48
CA GLU A 372 -3.14 -1.33 11.02
C GLU A 372 -2.13 -2.29 10.36
N ILE A 373 -0.95 -2.48 10.96
CA ILE A 373 0.04 -3.45 10.48
C ILE A 373 -0.55 -4.86 10.44
N TYR A 374 -1.28 -5.28 11.48
CA TYR A 374 -1.94 -6.60 11.49
C TYR A 374 -3.08 -6.69 10.48
N MET A 375 -3.84 -5.62 10.29
CA MET A 375 -4.85 -5.57 9.23
C MET A 375 -4.23 -5.70 7.84
N GLY A 376 -3.10 -5.01 7.59
CA GLY A 376 -2.32 -5.17 6.37
C GLY A 376 -1.78 -6.59 6.22
N TYR A 377 -1.29 -7.18 7.31
CA TYR A 377 -0.81 -8.56 7.31
C TYR A 377 -1.91 -9.59 6.97
N PHE A 378 -3.07 -9.53 7.61
CA PHE A 378 -4.20 -10.42 7.28
C PHE A 378 -4.64 -10.27 5.83
N GLN A 379 -4.59 -9.05 5.29
CA GLN A 379 -4.84 -8.81 3.88
C GLN A 379 -3.75 -9.46 3.01
N ALA A 380 -2.47 -9.33 3.38
CA ALA A 380 -1.33 -9.88 2.65
C ALA A 380 -1.37 -11.40 2.52
N ILE A 381 -1.70 -12.11 3.61
CA ILE A 381 -1.84 -13.59 3.57
C ILE A 381 -3.14 -14.05 2.88
N GLY A 382 -4.00 -13.10 2.48
CA GLY A 382 -5.20 -13.38 1.71
C GLY A 382 -6.33 -14.06 2.47
N ASP A 383 -6.31 -14.03 3.81
CA ASP A 383 -7.41 -14.54 4.62
C ASP A 383 -8.55 -13.50 4.69
N THR A 384 -9.45 -13.58 3.71
CA THR A 384 -10.55 -12.64 3.57
C THR A 384 -11.52 -12.65 4.73
N ARG A 385 -11.78 -13.80 5.36
CA ARG A 385 -12.76 -13.91 6.47
C ARG A 385 -12.25 -13.17 7.70
N TYR A 386 -11.00 -13.45 8.10
CA TYR A 386 -10.35 -12.72 9.20
C TYR A 386 -10.23 -11.22 8.88
N SER A 387 -9.78 -10.89 7.69
CA SER A 387 -9.60 -9.50 7.28
C SER A 387 -10.91 -8.69 7.30
N HIS A 388 -12.04 -9.27 6.87
CA HIS A 388 -13.36 -8.63 6.95
C HIS A 388 -13.84 -8.46 8.39
N ALA A 389 -13.86 -9.55 9.14
CA ALA A 389 -14.35 -9.52 10.53
C ALA A 389 -13.55 -8.53 11.37
N MET A 390 -12.22 -8.56 11.25
CA MET A 390 -11.33 -7.64 11.94
C MET A 390 -11.54 -6.19 11.49
N SER A 391 -11.79 -5.93 10.20
CA SER A 391 -12.07 -4.58 9.70
C SER A 391 -13.33 -3.98 10.34
N VAL A 392 -14.40 -4.75 10.44
CA VAL A 392 -15.65 -4.29 11.06
C VAL A 392 -15.47 -4.09 12.57
N LEU A 393 -14.84 -5.05 13.26
CA LEU A 393 -14.58 -4.94 14.70
C LEU A 393 -13.72 -3.72 15.01
N HIS A 394 -12.60 -3.55 14.31
CA HIS A 394 -11.65 -2.48 14.53
C HIS A 394 -12.24 -1.10 14.23
N ARG A 395 -12.78 -0.94 13.02
CA ARG A 395 -13.16 0.39 12.51
C ARG A 395 -14.55 0.86 12.93
N PHE A 396 -15.40 -0.04 13.38
CA PHE A 396 -16.79 0.30 13.70
C PHE A 396 -17.19 -0.16 15.10
N VAL A 397 -17.18 -1.47 15.37
CA VAL A 397 -17.78 -2.01 16.59
C VAL A 397 -17.10 -1.50 17.85
N TYR A 398 -15.79 -1.67 17.98
CA TYR A 398 -15.08 -1.25 19.18
C TYR A 398 -15.11 0.25 19.41
N VAL A 399 -14.95 1.05 18.35
CA VAL A 399 -14.99 2.51 18.48
C VAL A 399 -16.37 3.00 18.86
N CYS A 400 -17.42 2.57 18.16
CA CYS A 400 -18.79 3.01 18.43
C CYS A 400 -19.28 2.54 19.79
N ALA A 401 -19.03 1.28 20.15
CA ALA A 401 -19.40 0.75 21.47
C ALA A 401 -18.67 1.50 22.60
N SER A 402 -17.36 1.70 22.47
CA SER A 402 -16.59 2.44 23.47
C SER A 402 -17.04 3.89 23.63
N VAL A 403 -17.33 4.58 22.51
CA VAL A 403 -17.82 5.98 22.53
C VAL A 403 -19.18 6.08 23.25
N VAL A 404 -20.11 5.17 22.94
CA VAL A 404 -21.44 5.18 23.58
C VAL A 404 -21.35 4.78 25.04
N ILE A 405 -20.64 3.70 25.39
CA ILE A 405 -20.54 3.19 26.76
C ILE A 405 -19.77 4.17 27.66
N LEU A 406 -18.54 4.52 27.28
CA LEU A 406 -17.71 5.41 28.09
C LEU A 406 -18.27 6.83 28.12
N GLY A 407 -18.86 7.28 26.99
CA GLY A 407 -19.54 8.57 26.92
C GLY A 407 -20.73 8.69 27.89
N SER A 408 -21.54 7.62 28.02
CA SER A 408 -22.67 7.60 28.95
C SER A 408 -22.24 7.55 30.43
N ILE A 409 -21.08 6.94 30.73
CA ILE A 409 -20.59 6.80 32.12
C ILE A 409 -19.76 8.01 32.56
N PHE A 410 -18.84 8.46 31.74
CA PHE A 410 -17.83 9.48 32.07
C PHE A 410 -18.03 10.81 31.34
N GLY A 411 -19.15 10.99 30.64
CA GLY A 411 -19.41 12.20 29.86
C GLY A 411 -18.42 12.38 28.71
N ILE A 412 -18.09 13.64 28.40
CA ILE A 412 -17.27 13.96 27.22
C ILE A 412 -15.83 13.43 27.31
N ILE A 413 -15.27 13.33 28.51
CA ILE A 413 -13.94 12.73 28.73
C ILE A 413 -13.97 11.24 28.40
N GLY A 414 -15.09 10.56 28.72
CA GLY A 414 -15.31 9.16 28.33
C GLY A 414 -15.32 8.97 26.82
N VAL A 415 -15.92 9.92 26.07
CA VAL A 415 -15.88 9.88 24.59
C VAL A 415 -14.45 9.99 24.08
N TRP A 416 -13.64 10.90 24.63
CA TRP A 416 -12.22 11.04 24.25
C TRP A 416 -11.39 9.81 24.62
N ALA A 417 -11.64 9.24 25.81
CA ALA A 417 -10.98 8.01 26.24
C ALA A 417 -11.38 6.78 25.40
N ALA A 418 -12.53 6.81 24.76
CA ALA A 418 -12.97 5.73 23.88
C ALA A 418 -12.02 5.50 22.67
N PHE A 419 -11.31 6.52 22.20
CA PHE A 419 -10.36 6.38 21.10
C PHE A 419 -9.19 5.44 21.44
N PRO A 420 -8.39 5.68 22.49
CA PRO A 420 -7.34 4.73 22.85
C PRO A 420 -7.89 3.40 23.36
N VAL A 421 -9.00 3.39 24.11
CA VAL A 421 -9.60 2.15 24.65
C VAL A 421 -10.03 1.21 23.53
N SER A 422 -10.67 1.71 22.49
CA SER A 422 -11.07 0.88 21.34
C SER A 422 -9.89 0.22 20.65
N GLU A 423 -8.77 0.92 20.50
CA GLU A 423 -7.56 0.37 19.87
C GLU A 423 -6.88 -0.66 20.78
N ILE A 424 -6.84 -0.41 22.10
CA ILE A 424 -6.32 -1.37 23.07
C ILE A 424 -7.16 -2.65 23.07
N LEU A 425 -8.49 -2.53 23.07
CA LEU A 425 -9.39 -3.70 22.99
C LEU A 425 -9.14 -4.52 21.72
N PHE A 426 -8.92 -3.86 20.59
CA PHE A 426 -8.61 -4.55 19.36
C PHE A 426 -7.23 -5.21 19.39
N THR A 427 -6.21 -4.53 19.93
CA THR A 427 -4.87 -5.12 20.17
C THR A 427 -4.98 -6.38 21.04
N ILE A 428 -5.74 -6.32 22.13
CA ILE A 428 -5.99 -7.48 23.00
C ILE A 428 -6.67 -8.61 22.21
N THR A 429 -7.62 -8.29 21.34
CA THR A 429 -8.28 -9.29 20.47
C THR A 429 -7.27 -10.00 19.57
N ILE A 430 -6.34 -9.28 18.93
CA ILE A 430 -5.28 -9.88 18.12
C ILE A 430 -4.40 -10.80 18.98
N LEU A 431 -4.02 -10.37 20.18
CA LEU A 431 -3.19 -11.17 21.09
C LEU A 431 -3.91 -12.44 21.57
N ILE A 432 -5.21 -12.34 21.87
CA ILE A 432 -6.04 -13.50 22.24
C ILE A 432 -6.13 -14.48 21.06
N LEU A 433 -6.39 -14.00 19.87
CA LEU A 433 -6.45 -14.84 18.67
C LEU A 433 -5.11 -15.55 18.40
N ALA A 434 -4.00 -14.85 18.56
CA ALA A 434 -2.67 -15.44 18.44
C ALA A 434 -2.44 -16.52 19.50
N ALA A 435 -2.82 -16.25 20.76
CA ALA A 435 -2.71 -17.23 21.83
C ALA A 435 -3.58 -18.48 21.61
N LEU A 436 -4.78 -18.30 21.05
CA LEU A 436 -5.66 -19.42 20.70
C LEU A 436 -5.10 -20.24 19.53
N HIS A 437 -4.47 -19.57 18.54
CA HIS A 437 -3.87 -20.25 17.39
C HIS A 437 -2.66 -21.10 17.81
N GLU A 438 -1.75 -20.54 18.58
CA GLU A 438 -0.51 -21.18 19.03
C GLU A 438 -0.66 -22.04 20.30
N ARG A 439 -1.82 -21.95 20.98
CA ARG A 439 -2.11 -22.59 22.27
C ARG A 439 -1.20 -22.16 23.43
N HIS A 440 -0.51 -21.04 23.28
CA HIS A 440 0.27 -20.37 24.33
C HIS A 440 0.30 -18.85 24.09
N LEU A 441 0.64 -18.08 25.11
CA LEU A 441 0.79 -16.62 24.97
C LEU A 441 1.95 -16.30 24.01
N PRO A 442 1.74 -15.44 23.00
CA PRO A 442 2.76 -15.10 22.03
C PRO A 442 3.94 -14.38 22.73
N ARG A 443 5.14 -14.89 22.52
CA ARG A 443 6.40 -14.34 23.05
C ARG A 443 7.29 -13.77 21.96
N LYS A 444 7.14 -14.25 20.75
CA LYS A 444 7.93 -13.86 19.57
C LYS A 444 6.99 -13.49 18.45
N ILE A 445 7.50 -12.75 17.47
CA ILE A 445 6.74 -12.39 16.26
C ILE A 445 6.30 -13.64 15.50
N HIS A 446 7.11 -14.68 15.52
CA HIS A 446 6.75 -15.97 14.90
C HIS A 446 5.46 -16.59 15.46
N ASP A 447 5.15 -16.35 16.73
CA ASP A 447 3.93 -16.83 17.40
C ASP A 447 2.69 -16.00 16.98
N MET A 448 2.88 -14.92 16.26
CA MET A 448 1.84 -14.00 15.84
C MET A 448 1.62 -14.00 14.31
N LEU A 449 2.17 -14.98 13.61
CA LEU A 449 2.04 -15.06 12.15
C LEU A 449 0.72 -15.69 11.67
N PHE A 450 -0.03 -16.35 12.52
CA PHE A 450 -1.28 -17.03 12.16
C PHE A 450 -1.14 -17.98 10.94
N LEU A 451 0.07 -18.49 10.70
CA LEU A 451 0.39 -19.37 9.60
C LEU A 451 0.46 -20.82 10.10
N PRO A 452 -0.06 -21.80 9.34
CA PRO A 452 0.10 -23.21 9.69
C PRO A 452 1.57 -23.56 9.94
N ALA A 453 1.84 -24.51 10.83
CA ALA A 453 3.21 -24.96 11.10
C ALA A 453 3.88 -25.55 9.82
N SER A 454 3.07 -26.08 8.91
CA SER A 454 3.52 -26.59 7.59
C SER A 454 3.77 -25.49 6.56
N PHE A 455 3.45 -24.21 6.87
CA PHE A 455 3.72 -23.12 5.96
C PHE A 455 5.20 -22.78 5.93
N GLY A 456 5.74 -22.69 4.75
CA GLY A 456 7.15 -22.41 4.53
C GLY A 456 7.88 -23.60 3.90
N ILE A 457 9.14 -23.39 3.58
CA ILE A 457 10.03 -24.41 3.06
C ILE A 457 10.85 -24.92 4.23
N ASN A 458 10.93 -26.25 4.38
CA ASN A 458 11.77 -26.84 5.44
C ASN A 458 13.20 -26.30 5.30
N PRO A 459 13.81 -25.78 6.39
CA PRO A 459 15.17 -25.23 6.35
C PRO A 459 16.21 -26.19 5.73
N GLU A 460 16.04 -27.50 5.92
CA GLU A 460 16.88 -28.51 5.29
C GLU A 460 16.79 -28.52 3.76
N ASN A 461 15.66 -28.11 3.19
CA ASN A 461 15.42 -28.09 1.74
C ASN A 461 15.67 -26.70 1.13
N ARG A 462 16.23 -25.80 1.90
CA ARG A 462 16.55 -24.43 1.46
C ARG A 462 18.04 -24.16 1.59
N PHE A 463 18.65 -23.73 0.49
CA PHE A 463 19.98 -23.13 0.47
C PHE A 463 19.84 -21.62 0.32
N HIS A 464 20.64 -20.86 1.06
CA HIS A 464 20.59 -19.40 1.01
C HIS A 464 21.97 -18.80 1.24
N ARG A 465 22.42 -17.87 0.34
CA ARG A 465 23.72 -17.20 0.40
C ARG A 465 23.65 -15.80 -0.21
N PHE A 466 24.63 -14.99 0.15
CA PHE A 466 24.85 -13.65 -0.42
C PHE A 466 26.13 -13.60 -1.24
N ILE A 467 26.11 -12.82 -2.34
CA ILE A 467 27.23 -12.61 -3.25
C ILE A 467 27.54 -11.12 -3.29
N ARG A 468 28.80 -10.76 -3.02
CA ARG A 468 29.31 -9.38 -3.08
C ARG A 468 30.52 -9.25 -3.98
N SER A 469 31.25 -10.34 -4.15
CA SER A 469 32.46 -10.42 -4.95
C SER A 469 32.40 -11.57 -5.93
N ARG A 470 33.33 -11.61 -6.88
CA ARG A 470 33.45 -12.72 -7.80
C ARG A 470 33.83 -14.02 -7.07
N GLU A 471 34.65 -13.89 -6.03
CA GLU A 471 35.07 -15.01 -5.18
C GLU A 471 33.85 -15.60 -4.44
N ASP A 472 32.92 -14.73 -3.95
CA ASP A 472 31.68 -15.21 -3.34
C ASP A 472 30.80 -15.95 -4.35
N ALA A 473 30.72 -15.49 -5.61
CA ALA A 473 29.94 -16.15 -6.64
C ALA A 473 30.47 -17.59 -6.89
N VAL A 474 31.78 -17.73 -7.02
CA VAL A 474 32.44 -19.04 -7.23
C VAL A 474 32.31 -19.95 -6.00
N SER A 475 32.48 -19.44 -4.79
CA SER A 475 32.30 -20.23 -3.56
C SER A 475 30.85 -20.66 -3.37
N THR A 476 29.90 -19.76 -3.61
CA THR A 476 28.45 -20.02 -3.51
C THR A 476 28.01 -21.06 -4.54
N SER A 477 28.54 -21.03 -5.77
CA SER A 477 28.24 -22.03 -6.81
C SER A 477 28.66 -23.43 -6.37
N LYS A 478 29.85 -23.56 -5.76
CA LYS A 478 30.37 -24.86 -5.23
C LYS A 478 29.54 -25.37 -4.06
N GLU A 479 29.20 -24.48 -3.09
CA GLU A 479 28.34 -24.85 -1.96
C GLU A 479 26.93 -25.26 -2.44
N ALA A 480 26.37 -24.58 -3.42
CA ALA A 480 25.09 -24.92 -4.02
C ALA A 480 25.09 -26.27 -4.73
N TYR A 481 26.19 -26.59 -5.45
CA TYR A 481 26.38 -27.92 -6.04
C TYR A 481 26.37 -29.01 -4.97
N ASN A 482 27.12 -28.82 -3.87
CA ASN A 482 27.20 -29.80 -2.77
C ASN A 482 25.82 -29.98 -2.11
N PHE A 483 25.08 -28.88 -1.86
CA PHE A 483 23.72 -28.94 -1.35
C PHE A 483 22.81 -29.77 -2.26
N CYS A 484 22.84 -29.52 -3.56
CA CYS A 484 22.07 -30.31 -4.53
C CYS A 484 22.45 -31.78 -4.53
N ALA A 485 23.75 -32.11 -4.41
CA ALA A 485 24.25 -33.48 -4.33
C ALA A 485 23.78 -34.19 -3.04
N GLU A 486 23.82 -33.52 -1.88
CA GLU A 486 23.27 -34.00 -0.61
C GLU A 486 21.78 -34.33 -0.69
N LYS A 487 21.02 -33.54 -1.47
CA LYS A 487 19.59 -33.76 -1.74
C LYS A 487 19.32 -34.80 -2.82
N LYS A 488 20.34 -35.49 -3.30
CA LYS A 488 20.28 -36.54 -4.35
C LYS A 488 19.70 -36.03 -5.69
N ILE A 489 19.90 -34.75 -5.98
CA ILE A 489 19.52 -34.16 -7.28
C ILE A 489 20.48 -34.69 -8.35
N ILE A 490 19.95 -34.97 -9.54
CA ILE A 490 20.74 -35.51 -10.68
C ILE A 490 21.90 -34.57 -10.98
N HIS A 491 23.10 -35.14 -11.19
CA HIS A 491 24.35 -34.42 -11.42
C HIS A 491 24.22 -33.28 -12.45
N LYS A 492 23.54 -33.54 -13.57
CA LYS A 492 23.30 -32.53 -14.62
C LYS A 492 22.55 -31.29 -14.10
N ARG A 493 21.51 -31.46 -13.27
CA ARG A 493 20.75 -30.35 -12.67
C ARG A 493 21.61 -29.63 -11.61
N SER A 494 22.39 -30.37 -10.80
CA SER A 494 23.28 -29.77 -9.80
C SER A 494 24.36 -28.90 -10.45
N MET A 495 24.95 -29.38 -11.57
CA MET A 495 25.90 -28.59 -12.37
C MET A 495 25.25 -27.34 -12.95
N LEU A 496 24.02 -27.44 -13.43
CA LEU A 496 23.30 -26.31 -13.99
C LEU A 496 23.00 -25.24 -12.93
N VAL A 497 22.60 -25.65 -11.72
CA VAL A 497 22.44 -24.72 -10.58
C VAL A 497 23.75 -23.96 -10.30
N ALA A 498 24.86 -24.68 -10.21
CA ALA A 498 26.16 -24.08 -9.94
C ALA A 498 26.57 -23.07 -11.02
N LEU A 499 26.40 -23.45 -12.29
CA LEU A 499 26.67 -22.59 -13.44
C LEU A 499 25.79 -21.33 -13.44
N CYS A 500 24.48 -21.46 -13.14
CA CYS A 500 23.56 -20.32 -13.04
C CYS A 500 24.03 -19.33 -11.99
N ILE A 501 24.40 -19.81 -10.80
CA ILE A 501 24.83 -18.95 -9.69
C ILE A 501 26.13 -18.23 -10.02
N GLU A 502 27.10 -18.95 -10.60
CA GLU A 502 28.38 -18.38 -10.96
C GLU A 502 28.23 -17.31 -12.03
N GLU A 503 27.50 -17.60 -13.11
CA GLU A 503 27.29 -16.68 -14.23
C GLU A 503 26.49 -15.43 -13.80
N LEU A 504 25.33 -15.62 -13.14
CA LEU A 504 24.52 -14.50 -12.66
C LEU A 504 25.25 -13.68 -11.60
N GLY A 505 25.97 -14.33 -10.69
CA GLY A 505 26.74 -13.68 -9.64
C GLY A 505 27.89 -12.84 -10.19
N ILE A 506 28.69 -13.39 -11.12
CA ILE A 506 29.80 -12.67 -11.76
C ILE A 506 29.25 -11.48 -12.58
N ASN A 507 28.15 -11.68 -13.31
CA ASN A 507 27.54 -10.61 -14.09
C ASN A 507 26.99 -9.49 -13.20
N ALA A 508 26.30 -9.81 -12.11
CA ALA A 508 25.80 -8.83 -11.15
C ALA A 508 26.94 -8.00 -10.54
N VAL A 509 28.01 -8.67 -10.09
CA VAL A 509 29.17 -8.01 -9.50
C VAL A 509 29.93 -7.15 -10.52
N THR A 510 30.06 -7.63 -11.76
CA THR A 510 30.90 -6.97 -12.77
C THR A 510 30.20 -5.79 -13.44
N TYR A 511 28.93 -5.95 -13.76
CA TYR A 511 28.18 -5.00 -14.57
C TYR A 511 27.00 -4.35 -13.83
N GLY A 512 26.46 -5.03 -12.81
CA GLY A 512 25.30 -4.58 -12.06
C GLY A 512 25.66 -3.67 -10.88
N PHE A 513 26.73 -3.98 -10.15
CA PHE A 513 27.08 -3.25 -8.93
C PHE A 513 27.90 -2.01 -9.23
N SER A 514 27.38 -0.85 -8.84
CA SER A 514 28.02 0.45 -8.96
C SER A 514 28.33 1.10 -7.61
N ARG A 515 27.78 0.55 -6.50
CA ARG A 515 27.92 1.07 -5.13
C ARG A 515 28.41 -0.02 -4.18
N LYS A 516 29.15 0.37 -3.14
CA LYS A 516 29.73 -0.57 -2.14
C LYS A 516 28.70 -1.43 -1.36
N ASN A 517 27.43 -1.02 -1.30
CA ASN A 517 26.40 -1.70 -0.53
C ASN A 517 25.45 -2.55 -1.41
N GLN A 518 25.84 -2.85 -2.65
CA GLN A 518 25.07 -3.71 -3.52
C GLN A 518 25.46 -5.16 -3.29
N ILE A 519 24.44 -6.01 -3.26
CA ILE A 519 24.59 -7.46 -2.98
C ILE A 519 23.59 -8.24 -3.82
N ALA A 520 23.91 -9.49 -4.11
CA ALA A 520 22.96 -10.44 -4.63
C ALA A 520 22.64 -11.51 -3.59
N GLU A 521 21.40 -11.95 -3.56
CA GLU A 521 20.86 -13.02 -2.75
C GLU A 521 20.57 -14.22 -3.64
N VAL A 522 21.05 -15.38 -3.25
CA VAL A 522 20.80 -16.66 -3.91
C VAL A 522 19.99 -17.53 -2.97
N SER A 523 18.86 -18.03 -3.45
CA SER A 523 18.05 -19.00 -2.72
C SER A 523 17.71 -20.17 -3.63
N ILE A 524 17.96 -21.39 -3.15
CA ILE A 524 17.58 -22.63 -3.83
C ILE A 524 16.56 -23.35 -2.96
N THR A 525 15.49 -23.82 -3.58
CA THR A 525 14.51 -24.69 -2.95
C THR A 525 14.45 -26.01 -3.66
N ALA A 526 14.61 -27.08 -2.89
CA ALA A 526 14.59 -28.45 -3.39
C ALA A 526 13.46 -29.22 -2.68
N GLU A 527 12.28 -29.27 -3.30
CA GLU A 527 11.14 -30.04 -2.80
C GLU A 527 10.76 -31.12 -3.82
N ARG A 528 11.00 -32.39 -3.47
CA ARG A 528 10.74 -33.59 -4.32
C ARG A 528 11.33 -33.41 -5.72
N ASP A 529 10.48 -33.20 -6.76
CA ASP A 529 10.91 -33.03 -8.16
C ASP A 529 11.00 -31.53 -8.59
N ASP A 530 10.67 -30.60 -7.69
CA ASP A 530 10.67 -29.15 -7.97
C ASP A 530 11.97 -28.53 -7.42
N LEU A 531 12.85 -28.16 -8.33
CA LEU A 531 14.10 -27.46 -8.04
C LEU A 531 14.00 -26.04 -8.58
N LYS A 532 13.96 -25.07 -7.66
CA LYS A 532 13.90 -23.65 -8.01
C LYS A 532 15.13 -22.92 -7.52
N LEU A 533 15.80 -22.20 -8.39
CA LEU A 533 16.82 -21.22 -8.08
C LEU A 533 16.23 -19.82 -8.21
N ARG A 534 16.33 -19.01 -7.16
CA ARG A 534 16.05 -17.58 -7.19
C ARG A 534 17.33 -16.81 -6.99
N PHE A 535 17.60 -15.89 -7.89
CA PHE A 535 18.70 -14.94 -7.81
C PHE A 535 18.10 -13.53 -7.75
N CYS A 536 18.36 -12.79 -6.67
CA CYS A 536 17.83 -11.44 -6.46
C CYS A 536 18.98 -10.49 -6.18
N ASP A 537 19.11 -9.40 -6.95
CA ASP A 537 20.13 -8.38 -6.70
C ASP A 537 19.55 -6.96 -6.72
N ASN A 538 20.21 -6.06 -6.00
CA ASN A 538 19.88 -4.63 -5.94
C ASN A 538 20.83 -3.79 -6.81
N GLY A 539 21.40 -4.38 -7.84
CA GLY A 539 22.25 -3.72 -8.82
C GLY A 539 21.48 -2.89 -9.84
N ARG A 540 22.13 -2.54 -10.93
CA ARG A 540 21.47 -1.89 -12.07
C ARG A 540 20.44 -2.85 -12.67
N LEU A 541 19.26 -2.34 -12.97
CA LEU A 541 18.21 -3.14 -13.57
C LEU A 541 18.65 -3.66 -14.95
N PHE A 542 18.51 -4.96 -15.14
CA PHE A 542 18.91 -5.65 -16.36
C PHE A 542 17.97 -6.82 -16.63
N ASP A 543 17.12 -6.67 -17.65
CA ASP A 543 16.21 -7.75 -18.09
C ASP A 543 16.98 -8.77 -18.92
N LEU A 544 17.33 -9.88 -18.29
CA LEU A 544 18.06 -10.98 -18.89
C LEU A 544 17.33 -11.61 -20.07
N LYS A 545 15.98 -11.69 -20.01
CA LYS A 545 15.15 -12.29 -21.04
C LYS A 545 15.05 -11.38 -22.26
N GLN A 546 14.77 -10.09 -22.03
CA GLN A 546 14.73 -9.09 -23.10
C GLN A 546 16.10 -8.96 -23.80
N TRP A 547 17.17 -9.00 -23.01
CA TRP A 547 18.53 -8.98 -23.55
C TRP A 547 18.78 -10.20 -24.45
N PHE A 548 18.40 -11.41 -24.03
CA PHE A 548 18.55 -12.63 -24.80
C PHE A 548 17.73 -12.60 -26.11
N GLU A 549 16.51 -12.05 -26.09
CA GLU A 549 15.64 -11.92 -27.27
C GLU A 549 16.16 -10.89 -28.29
N LEU A 550 16.80 -9.81 -27.81
CA LEU A 550 17.28 -8.71 -28.66
C LEU A 550 18.70 -8.91 -29.19
N PHE A 551 19.52 -9.68 -28.50
CA PHE A 551 20.94 -9.84 -28.82
C PHE A 551 21.17 -11.00 -29.78
N HIS A 552 21.04 -10.74 -31.08
CA HIS A 552 21.47 -11.61 -32.16
C HIS A 552 22.90 -11.24 -32.57
N SER A 553 23.90 -11.42 -31.69
CA SER A 553 25.27 -11.14 -32.08
C SER A 553 25.86 -12.35 -32.81
N ASP A 554 26.54 -12.10 -33.93
CA ASP A 554 27.32 -13.08 -34.68
C ASP A 554 28.54 -13.60 -33.91
N ASP A 555 28.85 -12.99 -32.76
CA ASP A 555 29.89 -13.41 -31.85
C ASP A 555 29.40 -14.52 -30.91
N LEU A 556 29.61 -15.77 -31.36
CA LEU A 556 29.28 -17.00 -30.64
C LEU A 556 30.01 -17.13 -29.29
N ALA A 557 31.12 -16.41 -29.10
CA ALA A 557 31.97 -16.52 -27.91
C ALA A 557 31.53 -15.56 -26.77
N SER A 558 30.76 -14.50 -27.08
CA SER A 558 30.29 -13.57 -26.09
C SER A 558 29.06 -14.12 -25.36
N HIS A 559 29.08 -14.05 -24.01
CA HIS A 559 27.97 -14.40 -23.13
C HIS A 559 27.45 -15.86 -23.24
N ILE A 560 28.38 -16.81 -23.47
CA ILE A 560 28.09 -18.25 -23.55
C ILE A 560 27.30 -18.74 -22.35
N GLY A 561 27.61 -18.27 -21.13
CA GLY A 561 26.94 -18.69 -19.90
C GLY A 561 25.45 -18.39 -19.92
N ILE A 562 25.06 -17.17 -20.29
CA ILE A 562 23.64 -16.77 -20.37
C ILE A 562 22.89 -17.58 -21.43
N ARG A 563 23.52 -17.84 -22.58
CA ARG A 563 22.92 -18.68 -23.64
C ARG A 563 22.71 -20.11 -23.18
N MET A 564 23.69 -20.67 -22.45
CA MET A 564 23.56 -22.02 -21.85
C MET A 564 22.42 -22.08 -20.84
N LEU A 565 22.20 -21.01 -20.05
CA LEU A 565 21.07 -20.91 -19.11
C LEU A 565 19.72 -21.06 -19.82
N PHE A 566 19.49 -20.30 -20.89
CA PHE A 566 18.25 -20.38 -21.65
C PHE A 566 18.07 -21.68 -22.44
N GLY A 567 19.15 -22.34 -22.80
CA GLY A 567 19.11 -23.64 -23.52
C GLY A 567 18.90 -24.84 -22.61
N LEU A 568 19.20 -24.75 -21.31
CA LEU A 568 19.21 -25.88 -20.39
C LEU A 568 18.16 -25.80 -19.29
N ALA A 569 17.66 -24.62 -18.95
CA ALA A 569 16.61 -24.43 -17.94
C ALA A 569 15.22 -24.73 -18.51
N ASN A 570 14.35 -25.31 -17.70
CA ASN A 570 12.96 -25.60 -18.10
C ASN A 570 12.15 -24.30 -18.27
N ASP A 571 12.39 -23.33 -17.39
CA ASP A 571 11.71 -22.02 -17.41
C ASP A 571 12.58 -20.98 -16.70
N ILE A 572 12.77 -19.82 -17.33
CA ILE A 572 13.47 -18.67 -16.74
C ILE A 572 12.51 -17.49 -16.73
N SER A 573 12.19 -17.02 -15.54
CA SER A 573 11.37 -15.84 -15.33
C SER A 573 12.25 -14.71 -14.79
N TYR A 574 12.21 -13.55 -15.44
CA TYR A 574 12.78 -12.31 -14.93
C TYR A 574 11.68 -11.38 -14.45
N MET A 575 11.85 -10.82 -13.28
CA MET A 575 10.94 -9.83 -12.71
C MET A 575 11.72 -8.70 -12.06
N ASN A 576 11.40 -7.47 -12.44
CA ASN A 576 11.78 -6.31 -11.65
C ASN A 576 10.75 -6.14 -10.53
N THR A 577 11.13 -6.46 -9.31
CA THR A 577 10.24 -6.35 -8.15
C THR A 577 10.86 -5.41 -7.14
N MET A 578 10.16 -4.33 -6.78
CA MET A 578 10.63 -3.34 -5.79
C MET A 578 12.02 -2.75 -6.11
N ASN A 579 12.33 -2.57 -7.38
CA ASN A 579 13.62 -2.09 -7.88
C ASN A 579 14.79 -3.04 -7.60
N THR A 580 14.52 -4.34 -7.58
CA THR A 580 15.52 -5.41 -7.56
C THR A 580 15.35 -6.30 -8.78
N ASN A 581 16.46 -6.81 -9.30
CA ASN A 581 16.42 -7.85 -10.32
C ASN A 581 16.07 -9.18 -9.64
N ASN A 582 15.00 -9.84 -10.06
CA ASN A 582 14.63 -11.16 -9.61
C ASN A 582 14.63 -12.12 -10.80
N VAL A 583 15.55 -13.06 -10.80
CA VAL A 583 15.62 -14.17 -11.76
C VAL A 583 15.19 -15.44 -11.05
N ILE A 584 14.13 -16.07 -11.55
CA ILE A 584 13.66 -17.36 -11.03
C ILE A 584 13.86 -18.39 -12.14
N ILE A 585 14.60 -19.46 -11.84
CA ILE A 585 14.93 -20.54 -12.76
C ILE A 585 14.33 -21.82 -12.21
N LYS A 586 13.46 -22.45 -12.98
CA LYS A 586 12.92 -23.80 -12.72
C LYS A 586 13.78 -24.81 -13.47
N LEU A 587 14.30 -25.77 -12.75
CA LEU A 587 15.28 -26.73 -13.26
C LEU A 587 14.77 -28.15 -13.25
#